data_0e61f50016883e9996126acb9f7da714
#
_entry.id   0e61f50016883e9996126acb9f7da714
#
_cell.length_a   1.000
_cell.length_b   1.000
_cell.length_c   1.000
_cell.angle_alpha   90.00
_cell.angle_beta   90.00
_cell.angle_gamma   90.00
#
_symmetry.space_group_name_H-M   'P 1'
#
loop_
_entity.id
_entity.type
_entity.pdbx_description
1 polymer ?
#
loop_
_entity_poly.entity_id
_entity_poly.type
_entity_poly.pdbx_seq_one_letter_code
_entity_poly.pdbx_strand_id
1 'polypeptide(L)'
;MDTLRLTGNVNNIEELRREAKTLQKNGLPYMMSSVIVWSMVLGVQIFATSLDKANLLTFVSSAFMMPVAILFSLILTARIFKTTKNPVSKLGFMCTMNQNLYLPIAMLTCTFLPQAMLLIYAIIFGAHLLPFAWVYNCKAYTVISIIEAVGAMFVSLFFGNAGIAAFIIIMQAILVVLLFINARKERILN
;
A
#
# COMPACT_ATOMS: atom_id res chain seq x y z
N MET A 1 -1.63 39.29 13.04
CA MET A 1 -0.25 38.79 12.91
C MET A 1 -0.19 37.25 12.83
N ASP A 2 -1.15 36.52 13.40
CA ASP A 2 -1.18 35.04 13.38
C ASP A 2 -1.64 34.41 12.06
N THR A 3 -2.54 35.05 11.33
CA THR A 3 -3.02 34.55 10.03
C THR A 3 -1.92 34.47 8.96
N LEU A 4 -1.02 35.44 8.92
CA LEU A 4 0.13 35.44 7.99
C LEU A 4 1.18 34.35 8.32
N ARG A 5 1.35 34.01 9.59
CA ARG A 5 2.21 32.88 10.02
C ARG A 5 1.60 31.54 9.67
N LEU A 6 0.29 31.39 9.77
CA LEU A 6 -0.42 30.17 9.42
C LEU A 6 -0.41 29.92 7.91
N THR A 7 -0.62 30.95 7.09
CA THR A 7 -0.56 30.81 5.63
C THR A 7 0.83 30.48 5.11
N GLY A 8 1.89 31.07 5.67
CA GLY A 8 3.28 30.73 5.34
C GLY A 8 3.65 29.28 5.71
N ASN A 9 3.13 28.76 6.83
CA ASN A 9 3.36 27.38 7.26
C ASN A 9 2.61 26.36 6.38
N VAL A 10 1.38 26.68 5.95
CA VAL A 10 0.58 25.83 5.07
C VAL A 10 1.22 25.68 3.70
N ASN A 11 1.69 26.78 3.11
CA ASN A 11 2.40 26.74 1.82
C ASN A 11 3.67 25.89 1.87
N ASN A 12 4.39 25.94 2.99
CA ASN A 12 5.58 25.10 3.21
C ASN A 12 5.23 23.60 3.27
N ILE A 13 4.13 23.21 3.93
CA ILE A 13 3.70 21.80 4.01
C ILE A 13 3.29 21.27 2.63
N GLU A 14 2.56 22.06 1.86
CA GLU A 14 2.14 21.65 0.50
C GLU A 14 3.33 21.47 -0.44
N GLU A 15 4.33 22.33 -0.33
CA GLU A 15 5.58 22.21 -1.08
C GLU A 15 6.35 20.93 -0.71
N LEU A 16 6.47 20.63 0.59
CA LEU A 16 7.10 19.40 1.09
C LEU A 16 6.35 18.14 0.62
N ARG A 17 5.02 18.18 0.58
CA ARG A 17 4.19 17.08 0.03
C ARG A 17 4.41 16.91 -1.46
N ARG A 18 4.48 18.00 -2.21
CA ARG A 18 4.75 17.98 -3.65
C ARG A 18 6.15 17.42 -3.96
N GLU A 19 7.15 17.79 -3.16
CA GLU A 19 8.50 17.22 -3.28
C GLU A 19 8.50 15.71 -3.00
N ALA A 20 7.90 15.26 -1.89
CA ALA A 20 7.79 13.85 -1.54
C ALA A 20 7.07 13.05 -2.64
N LYS A 21 5.95 13.58 -3.14
CA LYS A 21 5.16 13.04 -4.23
C LYS A 21 5.99 12.85 -5.51
N THR A 22 6.77 13.85 -5.89
CA THR A 22 7.60 13.82 -7.10
C THR A 22 8.75 12.83 -6.96
N LEU A 23 9.46 12.85 -5.83
CA LEU A 23 10.60 11.97 -5.58
C LEU A 23 10.20 10.50 -5.52
N GLN A 24 9.08 10.20 -4.88
CA GLN A 24 8.60 8.83 -4.66
C GLN A 24 7.59 8.38 -5.73
N LYS A 25 7.32 9.21 -6.75
CA LYS A 25 6.35 8.93 -7.83
C LYS A 25 5.00 8.48 -7.28
N ASN A 26 4.46 9.22 -6.31
CA ASN A 26 3.20 8.88 -5.62
C ASN A 26 3.19 7.49 -4.95
N GLY A 27 4.32 6.91 -4.59
CA GLY A 27 4.38 5.55 -4.07
C GLY A 27 4.16 4.45 -5.11
N LEU A 28 4.14 4.80 -6.40
CA LEU A 28 3.85 3.89 -7.51
C LEU A 28 4.69 2.60 -7.49
N PRO A 29 6.02 2.61 -7.19
CA PRO A 29 6.82 1.38 -7.12
C PRO A 29 6.25 0.36 -6.12
N TYR A 30 5.77 0.81 -4.96
CA TYR A 30 5.17 -0.08 -3.97
C TYR A 30 3.82 -0.62 -4.42
N MET A 31 2.99 0.21 -5.06
CA MET A 31 1.68 -0.23 -5.56
C MET A 31 1.81 -1.21 -6.72
N MET A 32 2.79 -1.06 -7.59
CA MET A 32 3.09 -2.04 -8.63
C MET A 32 3.62 -3.35 -8.04
N SER A 33 4.48 -3.28 -7.02
CA SER A 33 4.97 -4.47 -6.34
C SER A 33 3.86 -5.21 -5.61
N SER A 34 2.88 -4.49 -5.04
CA SER A 34 1.73 -5.12 -4.37
C SER A 34 0.89 -5.97 -5.31
N VAL A 35 0.67 -5.52 -6.56
CA VAL A 35 -0.03 -6.33 -7.57
C VAL A 35 0.68 -7.66 -7.79
N ILE A 36 2.02 -7.65 -7.90
CA ILE A 36 2.80 -8.89 -8.10
C ILE A 36 2.73 -9.78 -6.86
N VAL A 37 2.95 -9.21 -5.68
CA VAL A 37 2.96 -9.99 -4.43
C VAL A 37 1.58 -10.60 -4.16
N TRP A 38 0.50 -9.85 -4.35
CA TRP A 38 -0.84 -10.40 -4.18
C TRP A 38 -1.21 -11.43 -5.26
N SER A 39 -0.63 -11.33 -6.46
CA SER A 39 -0.75 -12.39 -7.47
C SER A 39 -0.03 -13.67 -7.04
N MET A 40 1.14 -13.56 -6.38
CA MET A 40 1.80 -14.71 -5.76
C MET A 40 0.94 -15.30 -4.63
N VAL A 41 0.34 -14.44 -3.78
CA VAL A 41 -0.58 -14.87 -2.72
C VAL A 41 -1.78 -15.60 -3.31
N LEU A 42 -2.39 -15.09 -4.40
CA LEU A 42 -3.48 -15.79 -5.09
C LEU A 42 -3.06 -17.17 -5.57
N GLY A 43 -1.90 -17.28 -6.21
CA GLY A 43 -1.33 -18.56 -6.61
C GLY A 43 -1.16 -19.51 -5.42
N VAL A 44 -0.64 -19.00 -4.31
CA VAL A 44 -0.52 -19.77 -3.07
C VAL A 44 -1.88 -20.27 -2.57
N GLN A 45 -2.93 -19.42 -2.56
CA GLN A 45 -4.25 -19.80 -2.09
C GLN A 45 -4.94 -20.85 -3.00
N ILE A 46 -4.58 -20.90 -4.29
CA ILE A 46 -5.12 -21.88 -5.24
C ILE A 46 -4.37 -23.22 -5.18
N PHE A 47 -3.05 -23.19 -5.06
CA PHE A 47 -2.20 -24.38 -5.24
C PHE A 47 -1.68 -24.98 -3.94
N ALA A 48 -1.80 -24.32 -2.79
CA ALA A 48 -1.32 -24.88 -1.52
C ALA A 48 -2.14 -26.12 -1.10
N THR A 49 -1.45 -27.14 -0.65
CA THR A 49 -2.04 -28.44 -0.27
C THR A 49 -2.69 -28.45 1.12
N SER A 50 -2.42 -27.43 1.94
CA SER A 50 -3.01 -27.26 3.26
C SER A 50 -3.09 -25.78 3.63
N LEU A 51 -4.00 -25.45 4.55
CA LEU A 51 -4.18 -24.07 5.05
C LEU A 51 -2.91 -23.53 5.71
N ASP A 52 -2.22 -24.34 6.50
CA ASP A 52 -0.98 -23.93 7.18
C ASP A 52 0.11 -23.56 6.18
N LYS A 53 0.26 -24.35 5.10
CA LYS A 53 1.18 -24.01 4.01
C LYS A 53 0.76 -22.76 3.28
N ALA A 54 -0.55 -22.58 3.01
CA ALA A 54 -1.06 -21.37 2.39
C ALA A 54 -0.73 -20.12 3.22
N ASN A 55 -0.96 -20.18 4.54
CA ASN A 55 -0.67 -19.11 5.46
C ASN A 55 0.84 -18.81 5.53
N LEU A 56 1.68 -19.83 5.68
CA LEU A 56 3.13 -19.67 5.71
C LEU A 56 3.65 -19.05 4.39
N LEU A 57 3.24 -19.60 3.25
CA LEU A 57 3.68 -19.11 1.95
C LEU A 57 3.15 -17.71 1.63
N THR A 58 2.02 -17.28 2.22
CA THR A 58 1.54 -15.90 2.16
C THR A 58 2.54 -14.94 2.82
N PHE A 59 3.05 -15.26 4.01
CA PHE A 59 4.10 -14.47 4.65
C PHE A 59 5.40 -14.45 3.85
N VAL A 60 5.82 -15.61 3.30
CA VAL A 60 6.99 -15.68 2.42
C VAL A 60 6.81 -14.81 1.17
N SER A 61 5.63 -14.85 0.54
CA SER A 61 5.30 -13.99 -0.61
C SER A 61 5.39 -12.50 -0.25
N SER A 62 4.93 -12.14 0.95
CA SER A 62 4.97 -10.76 1.43
C SER A 62 6.40 -10.20 1.59
N ALA A 63 7.37 -11.06 1.87
CA ALA A 63 8.78 -10.66 1.97
C ALA A 63 9.34 -10.15 0.62
N PHE A 64 8.74 -10.52 -0.50
CA PHE A 64 9.12 -10.02 -1.83
C PHE A 64 8.64 -8.60 -2.11
N MET A 65 7.79 -8.01 -1.27
CA MET A 65 7.28 -6.64 -1.46
C MET A 65 8.41 -5.63 -1.64
N MET A 66 9.39 -5.65 -0.75
CA MET A 66 10.49 -4.70 -0.76
C MET A 66 11.45 -4.92 -1.95
N PRO A 67 11.96 -6.14 -2.22
CA PRO A 67 12.80 -6.41 -3.40
C PRO A 67 12.14 -5.99 -4.71
N VAL A 68 10.85 -6.30 -4.89
CA VAL A 68 10.11 -5.93 -6.10
C VAL A 68 9.88 -4.42 -6.17
N ALA A 69 9.59 -3.75 -5.05
CA ALA A 69 9.47 -2.29 -5.01
C ALA A 69 10.79 -1.59 -5.35
N ILE A 70 11.94 -2.12 -4.92
CA ILE A 70 13.25 -1.61 -5.31
C ILE A 70 13.44 -1.72 -6.83
N LEU A 71 13.10 -2.87 -7.42
CA LEU A 71 13.20 -3.07 -8.86
C LEU A 71 12.36 -2.05 -9.63
N PHE A 72 11.08 -1.87 -9.26
CA PHE A 72 10.24 -0.84 -9.87
C PHE A 72 10.74 0.58 -9.60
N SER A 73 11.33 0.83 -8.44
CA SER A 73 11.94 2.12 -8.12
C SER A 73 13.09 2.46 -9.07
N LEU A 74 13.91 1.48 -9.42
CA LEU A 74 14.99 1.64 -10.40
C LEU A 74 14.43 1.91 -11.80
N ILE A 75 13.42 1.13 -12.24
CA ILE A 75 12.78 1.29 -13.56
C ILE A 75 12.11 2.67 -13.68
N LEU A 76 11.40 3.11 -12.66
CA LEU A 76 10.69 4.39 -12.65
C LEU A 76 11.56 5.57 -12.24
N THR A 77 12.86 5.35 -11.95
CA THR A 77 13.77 6.38 -11.43
C THR A 77 13.21 7.09 -10.18
N ALA A 78 12.42 6.37 -9.38
CA ALA A 78 11.88 6.86 -8.12
C ALA A 78 12.96 6.77 -7.01
N ARG A 79 12.93 7.73 -6.09
CA ARG A 79 13.93 7.78 -5.00
C ARG A 79 13.27 7.41 -3.66
N ILE A 80 12.83 6.16 -3.54
CA ILE A 80 12.08 5.70 -2.35
C ILE A 80 12.96 5.60 -1.08
N PHE A 81 14.27 5.39 -1.23
CA PHE A 81 15.21 5.26 -0.10
C PHE A 81 16.17 6.44 0.06
N LYS A 82 16.03 7.49 -0.75
CA LYS A 82 16.92 8.65 -0.59
C LYS A 82 16.62 9.31 0.75
N THR A 83 17.62 9.40 1.61
CA THR A 83 17.57 10.21 2.82
C THR A 83 17.34 11.66 2.42
N THR A 84 16.12 12.14 2.56
CA THR A 84 15.78 13.53 2.32
C THR A 84 15.63 14.25 3.66
N LYS A 85 15.90 15.55 3.69
CA LYS A 85 15.58 16.39 4.85
C LYS A 85 14.07 16.65 4.97
N ASN A 86 13.29 16.18 3.99
CA ASN A 86 11.85 16.37 3.91
C ASN A 86 11.11 15.53 4.96
N PRO A 87 10.46 16.15 5.96
CA PRO A 87 9.76 15.44 7.02
C PRO A 87 8.56 14.64 6.51
N VAL A 88 7.92 15.06 5.40
CA VAL A 88 6.80 14.33 4.79
C VAL A 88 7.28 13.01 4.18
N SER A 89 8.44 13.00 3.51
CA SER A 89 9.05 11.75 3.01
C SER A 89 9.41 10.80 4.16
N LYS A 90 9.90 11.34 5.28
CA LYS A 90 10.18 10.54 6.49
C LYS A 90 8.90 9.96 7.08
N LEU A 91 7.83 10.75 7.15
CA LEU A 91 6.51 10.28 7.60
C LEU A 91 6.00 9.13 6.72
N GLY A 92 6.09 9.26 5.38
CA GLY A 92 5.72 8.17 4.45
C GLY A 92 6.49 6.87 4.73
N PHE A 93 7.79 6.96 4.97
CA PHE A 93 8.59 5.81 5.38
C PHE A 93 8.13 5.22 6.71
N MET A 94 7.84 6.05 7.72
CA MET A 94 7.32 5.58 9.01
C MET A 94 5.96 4.88 8.85
N CYS A 95 5.07 5.38 7.98
CA CYS A 95 3.80 4.73 7.67
C CYS A 95 4.01 3.35 7.04
N THR A 96 5.00 3.20 6.16
CA THR A 96 5.38 1.89 5.60
C THR A 96 5.90 0.94 6.68
N MET A 97 6.75 1.43 7.59
CA MET A 97 7.25 0.61 8.70
C MET A 97 6.14 0.23 9.70
N ASN A 98 5.18 1.13 9.92
CA ASN A 98 4.05 0.87 10.82
C ASN A 98 3.22 -0.36 10.37
N GLN A 99 3.09 -0.62 9.07
CA GLN A 99 2.43 -1.83 8.58
C GLN A 99 3.10 -3.11 9.12
N ASN A 100 4.44 -3.13 9.18
CA ASN A 100 5.17 -4.29 9.67
C ASN A 100 4.91 -4.55 11.16
N LEU A 101 4.59 -3.52 11.95
CA LEU A 101 4.23 -3.66 13.36
C LEU A 101 2.85 -4.31 13.56
N TYR A 102 2.02 -4.38 12.54
CA TYR A 102 0.74 -5.10 12.58
C TYR A 102 0.87 -6.57 12.15
N LEU A 103 1.99 -7.00 11.55
CA LEU A 103 2.21 -8.40 11.18
C LEU A 103 2.06 -9.39 12.35
N PRO A 104 2.50 -9.09 13.58
CA PRO A 104 2.24 -9.95 14.74
C PRO A 104 0.75 -10.28 14.94
N ILE A 105 -0.17 -9.37 14.59
CA ILE A 105 -1.62 -9.62 14.66
C ILE A 105 -2.00 -10.74 13.68
N ALA A 106 -1.52 -10.63 12.43
CA ALA A 106 -1.76 -11.67 11.42
C ALA A 106 -1.11 -13.02 11.83
N MET A 107 0.07 -12.98 12.45
CA MET A 107 0.74 -14.19 12.95
C MET A 107 -0.03 -14.83 14.10
N LEU A 108 -0.53 -14.06 15.06
CA LEU A 108 -1.41 -14.56 16.12
C LEU A 108 -2.70 -15.13 15.54
N THR A 109 -3.30 -14.47 14.55
CA THR A 109 -4.48 -14.99 13.87
C THR A 109 -4.18 -16.31 13.18
N CYS A 110 -3.00 -16.46 12.55
CA CYS A 110 -2.57 -17.71 11.95
C CYS A 110 -2.54 -18.87 12.98
N THR A 111 -2.19 -18.58 14.24
CA THR A 111 -2.11 -19.58 15.30
C THR A 111 -3.47 -19.94 15.87
N PHE A 112 -4.33 -18.95 16.16
CA PHE A 112 -5.58 -19.16 16.90
C PHE A 112 -6.80 -19.29 15.98
N LEU A 113 -6.76 -18.68 14.79
CA LEU A 113 -7.88 -18.67 13.84
C LEU A 113 -7.36 -18.69 12.39
N PRO A 114 -6.68 -19.79 11.97
CA PRO A 114 -5.93 -19.85 10.72
C PRO A 114 -6.77 -19.53 9.48
N GLN A 115 -8.10 -19.79 9.51
CA GLN A 115 -9.01 -19.48 8.41
C GLN A 115 -9.19 -17.96 8.18
N ALA A 116 -9.04 -17.16 9.24
CA ALA A 116 -9.20 -15.69 9.18
C ALA A 116 -7.88 -14.96 8.90
N MET A 117 -6.74 -15.64 8.85
CA MET A 117 -5.42 -15.02 8.73
C MET A 117 -5.33 -14.12 7.49
N LEU A 118 -5.73 -14.62 6.31
CA LEU A 118 -5.65 -13.85 5.08
C LEU A 118 -6.60 -12.65 5.08
N LEU A 119 -7.79 -12.78 5.68
CA LEU A 119 -8.73 -11.66 5.85
C LEU A 119 -8.10 -10.56 6.70
N ILE A 120 -7.57 -10.90 7.87
CA ILE A 120 -6.92 -9.92 8.77
C ILE A 120 -5.73 -9.28 8.08
N TYR A 121 -4.92 -10.07 7.37
CA TYR A 121 -3.80 -9.55 6.60
C TYR A 121 -4.24 -8.57 5.49
N ALA A 122 -5.33 -8.88 4.77
CA ALA A 122 -5.90 -8.00 3.74
C ALA A 122 -6.46 -6.70 4.33
N ILE A 123 -7.14 -6.76 5.49
CA ILE A 123 -7.64 -5.57 6.18
C ILE A 123 -6.47 -4.66 6.61
N ILE A 124 -5.43 -5.22 7.22
CA ILE A 124 -4.22 -4.47 7.60
C ILE A 124 -3.59 -3.84 6.35
N PHE A 125 -3.51 -4.60 5.26
CA PHE A 125 -2.93 -4.13 4.00
C PHE A 125 -3.75 -2.98 3.39
N GLY A 126 -5.08 -3.06 3.35
CA GLY A 126 -5.93 -1.98 2.86
C GLY A 126 -5.87 -0.74 3.77
N ALA A 127 -5.98 -0.94 5.09
CA ALA A 127 -6.01 0.16 6.05
C ALA A 127 -4.72 1.00 6.06
N HIS A 128 -3.55 0.37 5.87
CA HIS A 128 -2.27 1.09 5.89
C HIS A 128 -2.08 2.07 4.73
N LEU A 129 -2.89 1.96 3.67
CA LEU A 129 -2.86 2.89 2.53
C LEU A 129 -3.40 4.29 2.89
N LEU A 130 -4.26 4.39 3.90
CA LEU A 130 -4.95 5.64 4.24
C LEU A 130 -4.00 6.82 4.54
N PRO A 131 -2.93 6.68 5.32
CA PRO A 131 -1.98 7.77 5.56
C PRO A 131 -1.33 8.32 4.30
N PHE A 132 -1.15 7.49 3.26
CA PHE A 132 -0.53 7.92 2.00
C PHE A 132 -1.44 8.87 1.20
N ALA A 133 -2.75 8.87 1.46
CA ALA A 133 -3.65 9.89 0.91
C ALA A 133 -3.23 11.29 1.33
N TRP A 134 -2.80 11.45 2.58
CA TRP A 134 -2.29 12.72 3.09
C TRP A 134 -0.87 13.00 2.58
N VAL A 135 0.03 12.03 2.66
CA VAL A 135 1.44 12.17 2.25
C VAL A 135 1.54 12.63 0.79
N TYR A 136 0.78 12.02 -0.12
CA TYR A 136 0.84 12.31 -1.55
C TYR A 136 -0.25 13.27 -2.05
N ASN A 137 -1.11 13.79 -1.16
CA ASN A 137 -2.28 14.59 -1.53
C ASN A 137 -3.10 13.92 -2.65
N CYS A 138 -3.46 12.66 -2.46
CA CYS A 138 -4.11 11.84 -3.49
C CYS A 138 -5.31 11.09 -2.93
N LYS A 139 -6.53 11.54 -3.29
CA LYS A 139 -7.79 10.95 -2.81
C LYS A 139 -7.99 9.48 -3.21
N ALA A 140 -7.30 9.01 -4.27
CA ALA A 140 -7.38 7.61 -4.69
C ALA A 140 -6.98 6.66 -3.55
N TYR A 141 -5.96 7.01 -2.77
CA TYR A 141 -5.54 6.23 -1.60
C TYR A 141 -6.63 6.13 -0.55
N THR A 142 -7.36 7.22 -0.25
CA THR A 142 -8.49 7.19 0.71
C THR A 142 -9.58 6.23 0.24
N VAL A 143 -10.00 6.37 -1.01
CA VAL A 143 -11.11 5.57 -1.55
C VAL A 143 -10.74 4.09 -1.58
N ILE A 144 -9.57 3.76 -2.14
CA ILE A 144 -9.12 2.37 -2.26
C ILE A 144 -8.85 1.75 -0.88
N SER A 145 -8.25 2.48 0.06
CA SER A 145 -8.03 2.00 1.43
C SER A 145 -9.32 1.55 2.10
N ILE A 146 -10.37 2.36 2.03
CA ILE A 146 -11.67 2.03 2.65
C ILE A 146 -12.30 0.84 1.92
N ILE A 147 -12.29 0.84 0.59
CA ILE A 147 -12.87 -0.24 -0.20
C ILE A 147 -12.13 -1.56 0.04
N GLU A 148 -10.80 -1.55 0.13
CA GLU A 148 -10.02 -2.76 0.41
C GLU A 148 -10.30 -3.30 1.81
N ALA A 149 -10.21 -2.46 2.84
CA ALA A 149 -10.38 -2.92 4.21
C ALA A 149 -11.80 -3.44 4.47
N VAL A 150 -12.83 -2.71 4.02
CA VAL A 150 -14.23 -3.09 4.24
C VAL A 150 -14.66 -4.15 3.23
N GLY A 151 -14.28 -4.01 1.96
CA GLY A 151 -14.64 -4.94 0.89
C GLY A 151 -14.06 -6.33 1.11
N ALA A 152 -12.85 -6.46 1.65
CA ALA A 152 -12.27 -7.76 1.98
C ALA A 152 -13.16 -8.56 2.96
N MET A 153 -13.81 -7.88 3.92
CA MET A 153 -14.76 -8.53 4.84
C MET A 153 -15.94 -9.13 4.07
N PHE A 154 -16.55 -8.36 3.17
CA PHE A 154 -17.69 -8.86 2.39
C PHE A 154 -17.28 -9.96 1.42
N VAL A 155 -16.14 -9.81 0.74
CA VAL A 155 -15.63 -10.82 -0.20
C VAL A 155 -15.33 -12.13 0.52
N SER A 156 -14.82 -12.08 1.76
CA SER A 156 -14.53 -13.28 2.56
C SER A 156 -15.76 -14.14 2.83
N LEU A 157 -16.94 -13.54 2.96
CA LEU A 157 -18.20 -14.25 3.24
C LEU A 157 -18.67 -15.13 2.08
N PHE A 158 -18.30 -14.78 0.83
CA PHE A 158 -18.83 -15.44 -0.36
C PHE A 158 -17.77 -16.18 -1.19
N PHE A 159 -16.51 -15.73 -1.14
CA PHE A 159 -15.48 -16.18 -2.09
C PHE A 159 -14.23 -16.78 -1.42
N GLY A 160 -14.18 -16.79 -0.09
CA GLY A 160 -13.05 -17.36 0.66
C GLY A 160 -11.71 -16.66 0.38
N ASN A 161 -10.61 -17.34 0.72
CA ASN A 161 -9.27 -16.75 0.67
C ASN A 161 -8.80 -16.37 -0.76
N ALA A 162 -9.06 -17.23 -1.74
CA ALA A 162 -8.71 -16.93 -3.14
C ALA A 162 -9.47 -15.70 -3.66
N GLY A 163 -10.74 -15.55 -3.27
CA GLY A 163 -11.54 -14.37 -3.59
C GLY A 163 -10.99 -13.09 -2.96
N ILE A 164 -10.55 -13.15 -1.70
CA ILE A 164 -9.90 -12.02 -1.04
C ILE A 164 -8.64 -11.59 -1.82
N ALA A 165 -7.76 -12.54 -2.15
CA ALA A 165 -6.54 -12.23 -2.89
C ALA A 165 -6.82 -11.62 -4.26
N ALA A 166 -7.76 -12.18 -5.02
CA ALA A 166 -8.18 -11.65 -6.32
C ALA A 166 -8.77 -10.24 -6.21
N PHE A 167 -9.59 -9.99 -5.18
CA PHE A 167 -10.17 -8.68 -4.91
C PHE A 167 -9.09 -7.63 -4.65
N ILE A 168 -8.10 -7.92 -3.80
CA ILE A 168 -7.00 -6.99 -3.52
C ILE A 168 -6.18 -6.72 -4.80
N ILE A 169 -5.90 -7.73 -5.62
CA ILE A 169 -5.21 -7.52 -6.91
C ILE A 169 -5.95 -6.51 -7.77
N ILE A 170 -7.26 -6.66 -7.91
CA ILE A 170 -8.09 -5.76 -8.72
C ILE A 170 -8.01 -4.34 -8.17
N MET A 171 -8.17 -4.17 -6.86
CA MET A 171 -8.12 -2.86 -6.22
C MET A 171 -6.74 -2.20 -6.37
N GLN A 172 -5.67 -2.95 -6.18
CA GLN A 172 -4.31 -2.45 -6.37
C GLN A 172 -4.01 -2.09 -7.83
N ALA A 173 -4.48 -2.88 -8.79
CA ALA A 173 -4.37 -2.55 -10.22
C ALA A 173 -5.12 -1.24 -10.55
N ILE A 174 -6.33 -1.07 -10.02
CA ILE A 174 -7.09 0.18 -10.16
C ILE A 174 -6.31 1.36 -9.55
N LEU A 175 -5.75 1.19 -8.35
CA LEU A 175 -4.95 2.23 -7.71
C LEU A 175 -3.75 2.60 -8.56
N VAL A 176 -3.00 1.62 -9.09
CA VAL A 176 -1.86 1.86 -9.99
C VAL A 176 -2.29 2.68 -11.19
N VAL A 177 -3.40 2.34 -11.85
CA VAL A 177 -3.93 3.09 -13.01
C VAL A 177 -4.29 4.54 -12.61
N LEU A 178 -4.98 4.72 -11.49
CA LEU A 178 -5.35 6.06 -11.00
C LEU A 178 -4.11 6.91 -10.68
N LEU A 179 -3.05 6.32 -10.12
CA LEU A 179 -1.80 7.01 -9.84
C LEU A 179 -1.07 7.41 -11.14
N PHE A 180 -1.08 6.56 -12.17
CA PHE A 180 -0.54 6.91 -13.48
C PHE A 180 -1.30 8.07 -14.14
N ILE A 181 -2.62 8.06 -14.08
CA ILE A 181 -3.47 9.13 -14.63
C ILE A 181 -3.17 10.45 -13.91
N ASN A 182 -3.11 10.42 -12.58
CA ASN A 182 -2.79 11.61 -11.77
C ASN A 182 -1.39 12.17 -12.10
N ALA A 183 -0.39 11.29 -12.24
CA ALA A 183 0.96 11.70 -12.58
C ALA A 183 1.06 12.33 -13.99
N ARG A 184 0.29 11.84 -14.96
CA ARG A 184 0.20 12.42 -16.30
C ARG A 184 -0.46 13.80 -16.28
N LYS A 185 -1.58 13.92 -15.56
CA LYS A 185 -2.33 15.20 -15.48
C LYS A 185 -1.47 16.33 -14.88
N GLU A 186 -0.64 16.03 -13.89
CA GLU A 186 0.25 17.01 -13.28
C GLU A 186 1.40 17.44 -14.19
N ARG A 187 1.88 16.55 -15.08
CA ARG A 187 2.89 16.92 -16.11
C ARG A 187 2.35 17.85 -17.18
N ILE A 188 1.06 17.85 -17.43
CA ILE A 188 0.44 18.71 -18.46
C ILE A 188 0.13 20.09 -17.90
N LEU A 189 -0.06 20.20 -16.57
CA LEU A 189 -0.44 21.46 -15.91
C LEU A 189 0.76 22.29 -15.40
N ASN A 190 1.98 21.72 -15.41
CA ASN A 190 3.24 22.39 -15.08
C ASN A 190 4.15 22.51 -16.30
#